data_1844dc13dfc1a45e940579679b0574c8
#
_entry.id   1844dc13dfc1a45e940579679b0574c8
#
_cell.length_a   1.000
_cell.length_b   1.000
_cell.length_c   1.000
_cell.angle_alpha   90.00
_cell.angle_beta   90.00
_cell.angle_gamma   90.00
#
_symmetry.space_group_name_H-M   'P 1'
#
loop_
_entity.id
_entity.type
_entity.pdbx_description
1 polymer ?
#
loop_
_entity_poly.entity_id
_entity_poly.type
_entity_poly.pdbx_seq_one_letter_code
_entity_poly.pdbx_strand_id
1 'polypeptide(L)'
;MNKNKVIVIGSTNVDKFLNVKRFPKPGETLHINQAQKEFGGGKGANQAIAASRLAADTTFISKVGKDGNANFILEDFKKAGIHTQYILTSESEETGQAFITVDEAGQNTILVYGGANMTLSATDVEMSADAFIGADFVVAQLEVPFEAIEQAFKIARKQNITTVLNPAPAIELPKSLLELTDIIIPNETEAELLTGISINNESDMKETATYFLDLGISAVLITLGAVSYTHLTLPTKA
;
A
#
# COMPACT_ATOMS: atom_id res chain seq x y z
N MET A 1 10.28 -20.46 -16.68
CA MET A 1 10.87 -19.28 -16.04
C MET A 1 10.58 -19.37 -14.56
N ASN A 2 11.57 -19.13 -13.70
CA ASN A 2 11.31 -18.99 -12.27
C ASN A 2 10.40 -17.76 -12.07
N LYS A 3 9.39 -17.88 -11.22
CA LYS A 3 8.54 -16.74 -10.85
C LYS A 3 9.30 -15.85 -9.89
N ASN A 4 9.19 -14.53 -10.04
CA ASN A 4 9.69 -13.60 -9.03
C ASN A 4 8.92 -13.79 -7.73
N LYS A 5 9.63 -13.87 -6.62
CA LYS A 5 9.04 -13.97 -5.29
C LYS A 5 8.89 -12.57 -4.70
N VAL A 6 7.65 -12.15 -4.48
CA VAL A 6 7.28 -10.81 -4.01
C VAL A 6 6.64 -10.91 -2.63
N ILE A 7 7.20 -10.19 -1.68
CA ILE A 7 6.57 -9.96 -0.38
C ILE A 7 5.85 -8.62 -0.45
N VAL A 8 4.60 -8.60 -0.08
CA VAL A 8 3.88 -7.36 0.19
C VAL A 8 3.69 -7.23 1.69
N ILE A 9 4.05 -6.09 2.27
CA ILE A 9 3.70 -5.72 3.64
C ILE A 9 2.76 -4.52 3.58
N GLY A 10 1.60 -4.60 4.22
CA GLY A 10 0.64 -3.51 4.15
C GLY A 10 -0.75 -3.84 4.69
N SER A 11 -1.66 -2.93 4.41
CA SER A 11 -3.02 -2.92 4.92
C SER A 11 -3.94 -3.94 4.25
N THR A 12 -4.91 -4.37 5.04
CA THR A 12 -6.07 -5.16 4.62
C THR A 12 -7.33 -4.49 5.15
N ASN A 13 -8.24 -4.08 4.25
CA ASN A 13 -9.51 -3.45 4.60
C ASN A 13 -10.70 -4.20 3.99
N VAL A 14 -11.87 -4.01 4.57
CA VAL A 14 -13.15 -4.23 3.89
C VAL A 14 -13.66 -2.88 3.41
N ASP A 15 -13.79 -2.75 2.10
CA ASP A 15 -14.32 -1.55 1.44
C ASP A 15 -15.85 -1.66 1.36
N LYS A 16 -16.55 -0.74 2.04
CA LYS A 16 -18.00 -0.67 2.15
C LYS A 16 -18.54 0.47 1.31
N PHE A 17 -19.19 0.13 0.19
CA PHE A 17 -19.71 1.10 -0.77
C PHE A 17 -21.13 1.50 -0.44
N LEU A 18 -21.36 2.81 -0.30
CA LEU A 18 -22.65 3.45 -0.08
C LEU A 18 -22.97 4.37 -1.27
N ASN A 19 -23.95 3.97 -2.09
CA ASN A 19 -24.40 4.84 -3.19
C ASN A 19 -25.48 5.80 -2.68
N VAL A 20 -25.25 7.10 -2.87
CA VAL A 20 -26.14 8.19 -2.47
C VAL A 20 -26.50 9.08 -3.67
N LYS A 21 -27.61 9.80 -3.59
CA LYS A 21 -27.93 10.80 -4.62
C LYS A 21 -26.96 11.99 -4.59
N ARG A 22 -26.54 12.40 -3.42
CA ARG A 22 -25.57 13.45 -3.10
C ARG A 22 -25.02 13.23 -1.71
N PHE A 23 -23.94 13.90 -1.37
CA PHE A 23 -23.44 13.87 0.00
C PHE A 23 -24.41 14.58 0.97
N PRO A 24 -24.61 14.05 2.18
CA PRO A 24 -25.40 14.70 3.21
C PRO A 24 -24.71 15.98 3.70
N LYS A 25 -25.51 17.00 4.04
CA LYS A 25 -25.01 18.16 4.79
C LYS A 25 -24.94 17.83 6.28
N PRO A 26 -24.15 18.57 7.08
CA PRO A 26 -24.13 18.40 8.51
C PRO A 26 -25.55 18.45 9.13
N GLY A 27 -25.91 17.45 9.94
CA GLY A 27 -27.23 17.32 10.57
C GLY A 27 -28.32 16.72 9.68
N GLU A 28 -28.01 16.35 8.44
CA GLU A 28 -28.99 15.78 7.51
C GLU A 28 -28.97 14.25 7.56
N THR A 29 -30.16 13.63 7.42
CA THR A 29 -30.29 12.18 7.20
C THR A 29 -30.71 11.91 5.77
N LEU A 30 -29.95 11.09 5.05
CA LEU A 30 -30.29 10.59 3.72
C LEU A 30 -30.56 9.09 3.76
N HIS A 31 -31.56 8.66 2.98
CA HIS A 31 -31.78 7.24 2.72
C HIS A 31 -30.93 6.78 1.55
N ILE A 32 -30.24 5.65 1.69
CA ILE A 32 -29.55 4.97 0.60
C ILE A 32 -30.54 4.05 -0.12
N ASN A 33 -30.49 4.02 -1.45
CA ASN A 33 -31.46 3.29 -2.27
C ASN A 33 -30.99 1.87 -2.63
N GLN A 34 -29.76 1.48 -2.30
CA GLN A 34 -29.19 0.19 -2.62
C GLN A 34 -28.54 -0.42 -1.37
N ALA A 35 -28.57 -1.74 -1.30
CA ALA A 35 -27.84 -2.47 -0.26
C ALA A 35 -26.33 -2.17 -0.37
N GLN A 36 -25.68 -2.10 0.79
CA GLN A 36 -24.24 -1.98 0.90
C GLN A 36 -23.54 -3.12 0.15
N LYS A 37 -22.53 -2.78 -0.65
CA LYS A 37 -21.64 -3.76 -1.27
C LYS A 37 -20.31 -3.75 -0.53
N GLU A 38 -19.78 -4.93 -0.25
CA GLU A 38 -18.50 -5.11 0.43
C GLU A 38 -17.50 -5.79 -0.51
N PHE A 39 -16.27 -5.30 -0.50
CA PHE A 39 -15.16 -5.84 -1.28
C PHE A 39 -13.91 -5.88 -0.42
N GLY A 40 -13.00 -6.80 -0.71
CA GLY A 40 -11.65 -6.74 -0.17
C GLY A 40 -10.91 -5.52 -0.71
N GLY A 41 -10.25 -4.77 0.16
CA GLY A 41 -9.53 -3.55 -0.14
C GLY A 41 -8.32 -3.36 0.76
N GLY A 42 -7.84 -2.13 0.81
CA GLY A 42 -6.55 -1.76 1.41
C GLY A 42 -5.42 -1.76 0.38
N LYS A 43 -4.52 -0.79 0.49
CA LYS A 43 -3.42 -0.63 -0.49
C LYS A 43 -2.51 -1.86 -0.54
N GLY A 44 -2.20 -2.45 0.62
CA GLY A 44 -1.42 -3.68 0.72
C GLY A 44 -2.10 -4.85 0.02
N ALA A 45 -3.36 -5.10 0.33
CA ALA A 45 -4.16 -6.17 -0.26
C ALA A 45 -4.26 -6.01 -1.79
N ASN A 46 -4.53 -4.78 -2.27
CA ASN A 46 -4.63 -4.51 -3.70
C ASN A 46 -3.32 -4.79 -4.44
N GLN A 47 -2.17 -4.43 -3.86
CA GLN A 47 -0.85 -4.70 -4.45
C GLN A 47 -0.50 -6.20 -4.40
N ALA A 48 -0.84 -6.91 -3.31
CA ALA A 48 -0.64 -8.36 -3.23
C ALA A 48 -1.46 -9.11 -4.28
N ILE A 49 -2.73 -8.73 -4.46
CA ILE A 49 -3.60 -9.29 -5.51
C ILE A 49 -3.05 -8.99 -6.90
N ALA A 50 -2.58 -7.74 -7.14
CA ALA A 50 -2.01 -7.36 -8.43
C ALA A 50 -0.74 -8.16 -8.76
N ALA A 51 0.18 -8.30 -7.80
CA ALA A 51 1.40 -9.10 -7.96
C ALA A 51 1.08 -10.56 -8.29
N SER A 52 0.16 -11.17 -7.55
CA SER A 52 -0.26 -12.56 -7.80
C SER A 52 -0.91 -12.72 -9.17
N ARG A 53 -1.79 -11.80 -9.60
CA ARG A 53 -2.40 -11.81 -10.94
C ARG A 53 -1.38 -11.66 -12.07
N LEU A 54 -0.26 -11.01 -11.81
CA LEU A 54 0.89 -10.91 -12.71
C LEU A 54 1.84 -12.11 -12.62
N ALA A 55 1.38 -13.20 -12.00
CA ALA A 55 2.07 -14.47 -11.86
C ALA A 55 3.32 -14.44 -10.97
N ALA A 56 3.48 -13.46 -10.08
CA ALA A 56 4.47 -13.50 -9.02
C ALA A 56 4.11 -14.58 -7.98
N ASP A 57 5.14 -15.15 -7.32
CA ASP A 57 4.99 -15.95 -6.10
C ASP A 57 4.85 -14.98 -4.93
N THR A 58 3.59 -14.72 -4.52
CA THR A 58 3.27 -13.59 -3.65
C THR A 58 3.01 -14.03 -2.21
N THR A 59 3.78 -13.49 -1.28
CA THR A 59 3.57 -13.60 0.17
C THR A 59 3.03 -12.28 0.72
N PHE A 60 2.01 -12.34 1.58
CA PHE A 60 1.44 -11.13 2.16
C PHE A 60 1.62 -11.11 3.69
N ILE A 61 2.30 -10.08 4.18
CA ILE A 61 2.45 -9.77 5.61
C ILE A 61 1.47 -8.65 5.94
N SER A 62 0.50 -8.94 6.79
CA SER A 62 -0.57 -8.00 7.15
C SER A 62 -1.15 -8.37 8.51
N LYS A 63 -2.11 -7.59 9.00
CA LYS A 63 -2.81 -7.90 10.24
C LYS A 63 -4.30 -7.60 10.11
N VAL A 64 -5.14 -8.55 10.51
CA VAL A 64 -6.60 -8.47 10.48
C VAL A 64 -7.17 -8.67 11.88
N GLY A 65 -8.41 -8.29 12.11
CA GLY A 65 -9.11 -8.56 13.36
C GLY A 65 -9.60 -10.01 13.44
N LYS A 66 -10.12 -10.37 14.61
CA LYS A 66 -10.79 -11.65 14.86
C LYS A 66 -12.28 -11.50 14.62
N ASP A 67 -12.67 -11.21 13.39
CA ASP A 67 -14.04 -10.89 13.00
C ASP A 67 -14.47 -11.54 11.68
N GLY A 68 -15.73 -11.35 11.28
CA GLY A 68 -16.27 -11.90 10.04
C GLY A 68 -15.63 -11.30 8.78
N ASN A 69 -15.18 -10.05 8.84
CA ASN A 69 -14.50 -9.37 7.74
C ASN A 69 -13.18 -10.04 7.39
N ALA A 70 -12.40 -10.45 8.42
CA ALA A 70 -11.15 -11.18 8.23
C ALA A 70 -11.37 -12.47 7.42
N ASN A 71 -12.38 -13.27 7.76
CA ASN A 71 -12.66 -14.54 7.10
C ASN A 71 -12.98 -14.34 5.62
N PHE A 72 -13.81 -13.33 5.32
CA PHE A 72 -14.19 -12.98 3.95
C PHE A 72 -12.97 -12.66 3.09
N ILE A 73 -12.06 -11.80 3.58
CA ILE A 73 -10.89 -11.35 2.81
C ILE A 73 -9.86 -12.48 2.66
N LEU A 74 -9.62 -13.27 3.72
CA LEU A 74 -8.65 -14.36 3.68
C LEU A 74 -9.00 -15.44 2.64
N GLU A 75 -10.29 -15.68 2.43
CA GLU A 75 -10.74 -16.58 1.36
C GLU A 75 -10.39 -16.03 -0.04
N ASP A 76 -10.56 -14.74 -0.26
CA ASP A 76 -10.25 -14.12 -1.55
C ASP A 76 -8.74 -14.12 -1.83
N PHE A 77 -7.90 -13.90 -0.82
CA PHE A 77 -6.44 -14.02 -0.96
C PHE A 77 -6.02 -15.45 -1.32
N LYS A 78 -6.61 -16.46 -0.68
CA LYS A 78 -6.34 -17.86 -1.01
C LYS A 78 -6.76 -18.21 -2.44
N LYS A 79 -7.92 -17.74 -2.89
CA LYS A 79 -8.37 -17.91 -4.28
C LYS A 79 -7.44 -17.21 -5.28
N ALA A 80 -6.87 -16.08 -4.89
CA ALA A 80 -5.87 -15.37 -5.69
C ALA A 80 -4.49 -16.06 -5.69
N GLY A 81 -4.27 -17.10 -4.91
CA GLY A 81 -2.99 -17.81 -4.82
C GLY A 81 -1.93 -17.10 -3.99
N ILE A 82 -2.34 -16.22 -3.08
CA ILE A 82 -1.46 -15.50 -2.17
C ILE A 82 -1.13 -16.37 -0.96
N HIS A 83 0.12 -16.41 -0.55
CA HIS A 83 0.55 -17.04 0.70
C HIS A 83 0.11 -16.20 1.91
N THR A 84 -0.86 -16.72 2.67
CA THR A 84 -1.54 -15.99 3.76
C THR A 84 -1.07 -16.37 5.17
N GLN A 85 -0.08 -17.25 5.31
CA GLN A 85 0.41 -17.73 6.62
C GLN A 85 1.06 -16.65 7.48
N TYR A 86 1.38 -15.50 6.89
CA TYR A 86 1.94 -14.33 7.58
C TYR A 86 0.91 -13.19 7.74
N ILE A 87 -0.37 -13.47 7.52
CA ILE A 87 -1.43 -12.56 7.91
C ILE A 87 -1.78 -12.87 9.36
N LEU A 88 -1.44 -11.94 10.23
CA LEU A 88 -1.59 -12.07 11.68
C LEU A 88 -2.99 -11.67 12.12
N THR A 89 -3.39 -12.09 13.32
CA THR A 89 -4.68 -11.72 13.91
C THR A 89 -4.46 -10.80 15.11
N SER A 90 -5.16 -9.68 15.13
CA SER A 90 -5.26 -8.80 16.30
C SER A 90 -6.34 -9.31 17.26
N GLU A 91 -6.03 -9.36 18.54
CA GLU A 91 -7.01 -9.67 19.59
C GLU A 91 -7.71 -8.42 20.14
N SER A 92 -7.20 -7.22 19.83
CA SER A 92 -7.69 -5.94 20.37
C SER A 92 -8.44 -5.08 19.38
N GLU A 93 -8.21 -5.26 18.07
CA GLU A 93 -8.76 -4.40 17.03
C GLU A 93 -9.48 -5.22 15.96
N GLU A 94 -10.54 -4.65 15.41
CA GLU A 94 -11.24 -5.21 14.25
C GLU A 94 -10.42 -5.04 12.98
N THR A 95 -10.77 -5.81 11.94
CA THR A 95 -10.20 -5.66 10.59
C THR A 95 -10.43 -4.24 10.07
N GLY A 96 -9.44 -3.66 9.39
CA GLY A 96 -9.55 -2.35 8.78
C GLY A 96 -10.77 -2.21 7.86
N GLN A 97 -11.37 -1.04 7.81
CA GLN A 97 -12.57 -0.78 7.03
C GLN A 97 -12.45 0.56 6.29
N ALA A 98 -12.92 0.63 5.06
CA ALA A 98 -13.10 1.87 4.33
C ALA A 98 -14.59 2.07 4.00
N PHE A 99 -15.12 3.21 4.37
CA PHE A 99 -16.51 3.62 4.07
C PHE A 99 -16.47 4.57 2.87
N ILE A 100 -16.90 4.07 1.72
CA ILE A 100 -16.80 4.77 0.44
C ILE A 100 -18.21 5.21 0.03
N THR A 101 -18.48 6.49 0.15
CA THR A 101 -19.74 7.07 -0.31
C THR A 101 -19.54 7.60 -1.73
N VAL A 102 -20.41 7.19 -2.66
CA VAL A 102 -20.36 7.62 -4.07
C VAL A 102 -21.68 8.26 -4.44
N ASP A 103 -21.65 9.49 -5.00
CA ASP A 103 -22.85 10.19 -5.46
C ASP A 103 -23.17 9.90 -6.93
N GLU A 104 -24.34 10.40 -7.40
CA GLU A 104 -24.80 10.22 -8.78
C GLU A 104 -23.89 10.91 -9.82
N ALA A 105 -23.07 11.88 -9.41
CA ALA A 105 -22.07 12.52 -10.26
C ALA A 105 -20.74 11.72 -10.34
N GLY A 106 -20.64 10.60 -9.61
CA GLY A 106 -19.42 9.78 -9.53
C GLY A 106 -18.35 10.35 -8.61
N GLN A 107 -18.67 11.38 -7.83
CA GLN A 107 -17.75 11.88 -6.79
C GLN A 107 -17.75 10.91 -5.61
N ASN A 108 -16.62 10.78 -4.93
CA ASN A 108 -16.51 9.92 -3.76
C ASN A 108 -15.96 10.66 -2.53
N THR A 109 -16.32 10.13 -1.38
CA THR A 109 -15.74 10.48 -0.09
C THR A 109 -15.41 9.20 0.64
N ILE A 110 -14.20 9.11 1.18
CA ILE A 110 -13.68 7.89 1.81
C ILE A 110 -13.31 8.20 3.26
N LEU A 111 -13.86 7.41 4.18
CA LEU A 111 -13.45 7.39 5.57
C LEU A 111 -12.80 6.04 5.86
N VAL A 112 -11.59 6.05 6.42
CA VAL A 112 -10.84 4.84 6.72
C VAL A 112 -10.72 4.66 8.23
N TYR A 113 -11.11 3.48 8.70
CA TYR A 113 -10.79 2.96 10.02
C TYR A 113 -9.63 1.97 9.88
N GLY A 114 -8.46 2.33 10.39
CA GLY A 114 -7.25 1.52 10.24
C GLY A 114 -7.32 0.18 10.96
N GLY A 115 -7.96 0.13 12.14
CA GLY A 115 -8.17 -1.09 12.92
C GLY A 115 -6.88 -1.89 13.14
N ALA A 116 -6.96 -3.19 12.91
CA ALA A 116 -5.84 -4.12 13.08
C ALA A 116 -4.59 -3.77 12.27
N ASN A 117 -4.74 -3.08 11.13
CA ASN A 117 -3.58 -2.60 10.34
C ASN A 117 -2.63 -1.76 11.19
N MET A 118 -3.19 -0.89 12.06
CA MET A 118 -2.41 0.01 12.91
C MET A 118 -1.74 -0.68 14.10
N THR A 119 -1.98 -1.98 14.29
CA THR A 119 -1.34 -2.80 15.32
C THR A 119 -0.25 -3.71 14.77
N LEU A 120 0.04 -3.66 13.46
CA LEU A 120 1.16 -4.39 12.87
C LEU A 120 2.47 -3.79 13.40
N SER A 121 3.28 -4.59 14.08
CA SER A 121 4.48 -4.14 14.77
C SER A 121 5.78 -4.63 14.12
N ALA A 122 6.91 -4.01 14.47
CA ALA A 122 8.23 -4.52 14.07
C ALA A 122 8.47 -5.95 14.55
N THR A 123 7.99 -6.31 15.75
CA THR A 123 8.09 -7.68 16.29
C THR A 123 7.29 -8.68 15.46
N ASP A 124 6.09 -8.31 14.99
CA ASP A 124 5.29 -9.14 14.09
C ASP A 124 6.05 -9.45 12.79
N VAL A 125 6.76 -8.46 12.26
CA VAL A 125 7.59 -8.62 11.05
C VAL A 125 8.81 -9.49 11.33
N GLU A 126 9.46 -9.35 12.48
CA GLU A 126 10.57 -10.21 12.88
C GLU A 126 10.14 -11.68 13.00
N MET A 127 8.98 -11.94 13.57
CA MET A 127 8.41 -13.31 13.65
C MET A 127 8.06 -13.87 12.26
N SER A 128 7.93 -13.02 11.26
CA SER A 128 7.67 -13.38 9.87
C SER A 128 8.96 -13.45 9.01
N ALA A 129 10.14 -13.46 9.63
CA ALA A 129 11.43 -13.36 8.91
C ALA A 129 11.65 -14.48 7.87
N ASP A 130 11.08 -15.66 8.08
CA ASP A 130 11.17 -16.78 7.13
C ASP A 130 10.48 -16.49 5.79
N ALA A 131 9.54 -15.54 5.76
CA ALA A 131 8.91 -15.08 4.53
C ALA A 131 9.92 -14.51 3.53
N PHE A 132 10.99 -13.90 4.03
CA PHE A 132 11.99 -13.18 3.23
C PHE A 132 12.99 -14.10 2.53
N ILE A 133 13.07 -15.37 2.91
CA ILE A 133 14.06 -16.30 2.34
C ILE A 133 13.82 -16.48 0.85
N GLY A 134 14.80 -16.06 0.05
CA GLY A 134 14.79 -16.16 -1.41
C GLY A 134 13.77 -15.25 -2.10
N ALA A 135 13.32 -14.18 -1.44
CA ALA A 135 12.48 -13.16 -2.07
C ALA A 135 13.34 -12.24 -2.97
N ASP A 136 12.71 -11.73 -4.04
CA ASP A 136 13.33 -10.78 -4.96
C ASP A 136 12.96 -9.33 -4.59
N PHE A 137 11.71 -9.12 -4.12
CA PHE A 137 11.17 -7.80 -3.81
C PHE A 137 10.37 -7.79 -2.51
N VAL A 138 10.45 -6.67 -1.79
CA VAL A 138 9.54 -6.30 -0.69
C VAL A 138 8.85 -5.00 -1.05
N VAL A 139 7.52 -5.01 -1.10
CA VAL A 139 6.68 -3.87 -1.49
C VAL A 139 5.89 -3.39 -0.29
N ALA A 140 5.88 -2.08 -0.01
CA ALA A 140 5.15 -1.47 1.09
C ALA A 140 4.39 -0.20 0.67
N GLN A 141 3.39 0.17 1.49
CA GLN A 141 2.60 1.40 1.41
C GLN A 141 2.43 1.97 2.83
N LEU A 142 1.76 3.12 3.00
CA LEU A 142 1.75 3.86 4.26
C LEU A 142 0.44 3.72 5.05
N GLU A 143 -0.25 2.57 4.94
CA GLU A 143 -1.47 2.29 5.71
C GLU A 143 -1.24 1.32 6.88
N VAL A 144 0.02 1.13 7.27
CA VAL A 144 0.48 0.39 8.46
C VAL A 144 1.58 1.19 9.15
N PRO A 145 1.90 0.93 10.43
CA PRO A 145 2.95 1.68 11.14
C PRO A 145 4.31 1.64 10.44
N PHE A 146 5.01 2.77 10.44
CA PHE A 146 6.33 2.90 9.82
C PHE A 146 7.35 1.91 10.37
N GLU A 147 7.29 1.62 11.67
CA GLU A 147 8.20 0.69 12.34
C GLU A 147 8.11 -0.72 11.74
N ALA A 148 6.93 -1.14 11.32
CA ALA A 148 6.75 -2.44 10.65
C ALA A 148 7.38 -2.42 9.26
N ILE A 149 7.17 -1.34 8.49
CA ILE A 149 7.75 -1.18 7.14
C ILE A 149 9.27 -1.11 7.23
N GLU A 150 9.80 -0.28 8.14
CA GLU A 150 11.25 -0.16 8.35
C GLU A 150 11.89 -1.50 8.74
N GLN A 151 11.23 -2.27 9.61
CA GLN A 151 11.73 -3.58 9.99
C GLN A 151 11.76 -4.54 8.80
N ALA A 152 10.72 -4.55 7.96
CA ALA A 152 10.68 -5.35 6.74
C ALA A 152 11.81 -4.95 5.78
N PHE A 153 12.04 -3.65 5.58
CA PHE A 153 13.10 -3.15 4.70
C PHE A 153 14.50 -3.41 5.28
N LYS A 154 14.69 -3.35 6.61
CA LYS A 154 15.94 -3.77 7.26
C LYS A 154 16.26 -5.25 7.05
N ILE A 155 15.24 -6.13 7.15
CA ILE A 155 15.41 -7.57 6.84
C ILE A 155 15.75 -7.76 5.37
N ALA A 156 15.03 -7.10 4.47
CA ALA A 156 15.24 -7.15 3.02
C ALA A 156 16.68 -6.75 2.65
N ARG A 157 17.17 -5.64 3.16
CA ARG A 157 18.53 -5.15 2.91
C ARG A 157 19.61 -6.12 3.35
N LYS A 158 19.45 -6.78 4.51
CA LYS A 158 20.38 -7.80 4.99
C LYS A 158 20.47 -9.02 4.07
N GLN A 159 19.44 -9.27 3.28
CA GLN A 159 19.33 -10.41 2.35
C GLN A 159 19.50 -9.99 0.88
N ASN A 160 19.85 -8.73 0.58
CA ASN A 160 19.95 -8.15 -0.77
C ASN A 160 18.63 -8.26 -1.57
N ILE A 161 17.49 -8.11 -0.89
CA ILE A 161 16.17 -8.06 -1.50
C ILE A 161 15.85 -6.60 -1.83
N THR A 162 15.36 -6.33 -3.03
CA THR A 162 14.98 -4.98 -3.45
C THR A 162 13.75 -4.47 -2.72
N THR A 163 13.84 -3.29 -2.13
CA THR A 163 12.74 -2.63 -1.41
C THR A 163 12.02 -1.64 -2.32
N VAL A 164 10.68 -1.71 -2.31
CA VAL A 164 9.81 -0.86 -3.14
C VAL A 164 8.79 -0.16 -2.23
N LEU A 165 8.81 1.16 -2.24
CA LEU A 165 7.87 1.98 -1.48
C LEU A 165 6.90 2.71 -2.41
N ASN A 166 5.60 2.47 -2.24
CA ASN A 166 4.57 3.35 -2.74
C ASN A 166 4.13 4.28 -1.60
N PRO A 167 4.50 5.57 -1.60
CA PRO A 167 4.31 6.47 -0.46
C PRO A 167 2.86 6.98 -0.33
N ALA A 168 1.90 6.08 -0.44
CA ALA A 168 0.46 6.32 -0.38
C ALA A 168 -0.15 5.80 0.94
N PRO A 169 -1.02 6.58 1.62
CA PRO A 169 -1.44 7.96 1.29
C PRO A 169 -0.32 8.99 1.52
N ALA A 170 -0.48 10.18 0.92
CA ALA A 170 0.47 11.28 1.04
C ALA A 170 0.63 11.74 2.51
N ILE A 171 1.75 11.39 3.13
CA ILE A 171 2.14 11.77 4.50
C ILE A 171 3.66 12.00 4.55
N GLU A 172 4.11 12.80 5.51
CA GLU A 172 5.54 12.98 5.74
C GLU A 172 6.21 11.65 6.14
N LEU A 173 7.39 11.39 5.60
CA LEU A 173 8.13 10.16 5.84
C LEU A 173 9.33 10.37 6.75
N PRO A 174 9.60 9.41 7.65
CA PRO A 174 10.89 9.39 8.34
C PRO A 174 12.03 9.22 7.34
N LYS A 175 13.11 9.97 7.52
CA LYS A 175 14.32 9.86 6.67
C LYS A 175 14.88 8.43 6.67
N SER A 176 14.81 7.75 7.81
CA SER A 176 15.21 6.36 7.98
C SER A 176 14.50 5.39 7.01
N LEU A 177 13.22 5.64 6.70
CA LEU A 177 12.49 4.81 5.74
C LEU A 177 12.93 5.08 4.31
N LEU A 178 13.16 6.35 3.94
CA LEU A 178 13.69 6.70 2.62
C LEU A 178 15.08 6.10 2.38
N GLU A 179 15.97 6.13 3.38
CA GLU A 179 17.31 5.52 3.33
C GLU A 179 17.29 3.99 3.15
N LEU A 180 16.18 3.34 3.50
CA LEU A 180 15.97 1.89 3.32
C LEU A 180 15.28 1.55 2.00
N THR A 181 14.87 2.53 1.21
CA THR A 181 14.08 2.35 -0.01
C THR A 181 14.97 2.32 -1.25
N ASP A 182 14.87 1.27 -2.06
CA ASP A 182 15.60 1.16 -3.34
C ASP A 182 14.79 1.74 -4.50
N ILE A 183 13.46 1.54 -4.50
CA ILE A 183 12.55 2.04 -5.53
C ILE A 183 11.40 2.78 -4.86
N ILE A 184 11.11 4.00 -5.31
CA ILE A 184 9.96 4.77 -4.83
C ILE A 184 8.96 5.05 -5.97
N ILE A 185 7.65 4.92 -5.66
CA ILE A 185 6.57 5.03 -6.67
C ILE A 185 5.53 6.05 -6.17
N PRO A 186 5.80 7.36 -6.20
CA PRO A 186 4.86 8.39 -5.83
C PRO A 186 3.94 8.78 -6.99
N ASN A 187 2.74 9.30 -6.68
CA ASN A 187 1.98 10.14 -7.59
C ASN A 187 2.41 11.62 -7.46
N GLU A 188 1.79 12.54 -8.23
CA GLU A 188 2.12 13.96 -8.20
C GLU A 188 1.97 14.57 -6.80
N THR A 189 0.87 14.27 -6.11
CA THR A 189 0.58 14.81 -4.76
C THR A 189 1.54 14.27 -3.71
N GLU A 190 1.85 12.99 -3.76
CA GLU A 190 2.82 12.33 -2.88
C GLU A 190 4.23 12.88 -3.12
N ALA A 191 4.60 13.06 -4.39
CA ALA A 191 5.88 13.63 -4.77
C ALA A 191 6.03 15.09 -4.28
N GLU A 192 5.01 15.92 -4.50
CA GLU A 192 4.99 17.32 -4.04
C GLU A 192 5.13 17.40 -2.51
N LEU A 193 4.39 16.58 -1.77
CA LEU A 193 4.48 16.56 -0.30
C LEU A 193 5.89 16.20 0.18
N LEU A 194 6.53 15.21 -0.46
CA LEU A 194 7.82 14.68 -0.03
C LEU A 194 9.01 15.55 -0.46
N THR A 195 8.88 16.27 -1.57
CA THR A 195 9.99 17.04 -2.17
C THR A 195 9.80 18.56 -2.10
N GLY A 196 8.56 19.02 -1.93
CA GLY A 196 8.18 20.44 -2.08
C GLY A 196 8.11 20.90 -3.53
N ILE A 197 8.23 19.99 -4.52
CA ILE A 197 8.25 20.29 -5.96
C ILE A 197 6.89 19.94 -6.56
N SER A 198 6.14 20.94 -7.03
CA SER A 198 4.89 20.70 -7.76
C SER A 198 5.17 20.24 -9.18
N ILE A 199 4.59 19.13 -9.61
CA ILE A 199 4.83 18.52 -10.92
C ILE A 199 3.82 19.08 -11.94
N ASN A 200 4.27 19.96 -12.83
CA ASN A 200 3.46 20.57 -13.89
C ASN A 200 3.98 20.20 -15.30
N ASN A 201 5.21 19.76 -15.40
CA ASN A 201 5.88 19.46 -16.67
C ASN A 201 7.04 18.46 -16.48
N GLU A 202 7.66 18.05 -17.58
CA GLU A 202 8.76 17.07 -17.57
C GLU A 202 10.01 17.55 -16.80
N SER A 203 10.28 18.86 -16.75
CA SER A 203 11.41 19.40 -15.99
C SER A 203 11.20 19.18 -14.49
N ASP A 204 9.99 19.43 -14.00
CA ASP A 204 9.64 19.25 -12.58
C ASP A 204 9.74 17.75 -12.20
N MET A 205 9.33 16.85 -13.09
CA MET A 205 9.49 15.41 -12.90
C MET A 205 10.97 15.00 -12.76
N LYS A 206 11.84 15.57 -13.59
CA LYS A 206 13.28 15.31 -13.53
C LYS A 206 13.89 15.84 -12.23
N GLU A 207 13.49 17.02 -11.80
CA GLU A 207 13.91 17.61 -10.53
C GLU A 207 13.47 16.75 -9.35
N THR A 208 12.21 16.35 -9.33
CA THR A 208 11.64 15.42 -8.34
C THR A 208 12.40 14.08 -8.30
N ALA A 209 12.69 13.50 -9.46
CA ALA A 209 13.45 12.26 -9.53
C ALA A 209 14.88 12.44 -9.02
N THR A 210 15.53 13.56 -9.37
CA THR A 210 16.88 13.89 -8.90
C THR A 210 16.92 14.01 -7.37
N TYR A 211 15.92 14.65 -6.76
CA TYR A 211 15.80 14.75 -5.31
C TYR A 211 15.84 13.37 -4.63
N PHE A 212 15.04 12.41 -5.10
CA PHE A 212 15.03 11.06 -4.52
C PHE A 212 16.33 10.29 -4.78
N LEU A 213 16.92 10.45 -5.96
CA LEU A 213 18.19 9.80 -6.29
C LEU A 213 19.36 10.33 -5.45
N ASP A 214 19.35 11.63 -5.12
CA ASP A 214 20.36 12.25 -4.23
C ASP A 214 20.23 11.74 -2.77
N LEU A 215 19.04 11.24 -2.38
CA LEU A 215 18.84 10.53 -1.11
C LEU A 215 19.35 9.08 -1.13
N GLY A 216 19.82 8.58 -2.28
CA GLY A 216 20.34 7.22 -2.44
C GLY A 216 19.31 6.20 -2.95
N ILE A 217 18.10 6.62 -3.31
CA ILE A 217 17.09 5.77 -3.95
C ILE A 217 17.59 5.43 -5.38
N SER A 218 17.52 4.16 -5.76
CA SER A 218 18.07 3.68 -7.03
C SER A 218 17.18 3.93 -8.24
N ALA A 219 15.85 3.98 -8.04
CA ALA A 219 14.90 4.23 -9.12
C ALA A 219 13.64 4.96 -8.61
N VAL A 220 13.10 5.83 -9.46
CA VAL A 220 11.89 6.61 -9.20
C VAL A 220 10.90 6.38 -10.33
N LEU A 221 9.67 5.99 -9.99
CA LEU A 221 8.55 5.85 -10.91
C LEU A 221 7.44 6.79 -10.50
N ILE A 222 7.24 7.89 -11.23
CA ILE A 222 6.19 8.86 -10.92
C ILE A 222 4.93 8.50 -11.72
N THR A 223 3.79 8.32 -11.02
CA THR A 223 2.49 8.08 -11.66
C THR A 223 1.77 9.40 -11.85
N LEU A 224 1.19 9.62 -13.06
CA LEU A 224 0.54 10.87 -13.44
C LEU A 224 -0.94 10.64 -13.68
N GLY A 225 -1.81 11.14 -12.78
CA GLY A 225 -3.26 11.04 -12.89
C GLY A 225 -3.77 9.61 -13.08
N ALA A 226 -5.01 9.49 -13.59
CA ALA A 226 -5.65 8.18 -13.78
C ALA A 226 -5.14 7.39 -14.98
N VAL A 227 -4.27 7.95 -15.85
CA VAL A 227 -4.07 7.43 -17.23
C VAL A 227 -2.61 7.37 -17.70
N SER A 228 -1.61 7.93 -17.02
CA SER A 228 -0.24 7.92 -17.51
C SER A 228 0.82 7.55 -16.48
N TYR A 229 1.83 6.79 -16.94
CA TYR A 229 3.03 6.45 -16.18
C TYR A 229 4.24 7.06 -16.88
N THR A 230 5.07 7.79 -16.14
CA THR A 230 6.39 8.20 -16.64
C THR A 230 7.46 7.48 -15.84
N HIS A 231 8.29 6.74 -16.52
CA HIS A 231 9.41 6.01 -15.94
C HIS A 231 10.69 6.82 -16.10
N LEU A 232 11.30 7.23 -14.98
CA LEU A 232 12.59 7.88 -14.96
C LEU A 232 13.57 6.98 -14.20
N THR A 233 14.44 6.30 -14.93
CA THR A 233 15.67 5.71 -14.39
C THR A 233 16.84 6.60 -14.82
N LEU A 234 17.62 7.12 -13.87
CA LEU A 234 18.93 7.67 -14.20
C LEU A 234 19.94 6.52 -14.27
N PRO A 235 20.93 6.59 -15.19
CA PRO A 235 21.96 5.56 -15.26
C PRO A 235 22.70 5.49 -13.92
N THR A 236 22.79 4.28 -13.37
CA THR A 236 23.64 3.97 -12.23
C THR A 236 25.03 4.56 -12.48
N LYS A 237 25.50 5.42 -11.58
CA LYS A 237 26.92 5.80 -11.58
C LYS A 237 27.72 4.51 -11.43
N ALA A 238 28.51 4.19 -12.46
CA ALA A 238 29.50 3.11 -12.46
C ALA A 238 30.60 3.40 -11.42
#